data_10988b0fa6d0f8e5b5249558c6a19ca8
#
_entry.id   10988b0fa6d0f8e5b5249558c6a19ca8
#
_cell.length_a   1.000
_cell.length_b   1.000
_cell.length_c   1.000
_cell.angle_alpha   90.00
_cell.angle_beta   90.00
_cell.angle_gamma   90.00
#
_symmetry.space_group_name_H-M   'P 1'
#
loop_
_entity.id
_entity.type
_entity.pdbx_description
1 polymer ?
#
loop_
_entity_poly.entity_id
_entity_poly.type
_entity_poly.pdbx_seq_one_letter_code
_entity_poly.pdbx_strand_id
1 'polypeptide(L)'
;MAQNITLMGASYSNVPSVQLPKTGGGTATFDDTTISSNAAAASDITSGKLAYVNGALITGTNSGGGGSSKNTQVVQGTTRTTSSTLTAIGAEMTVSKTGTYDIYWSAFRSSTSSSYTFGTQLYIDGSAHGTQNTSWSNHVQNNHLTSVSLTANQKLRVYGRESRGSSYYIYAPMLVIVEK
;
A
#
# COMPACT_ATOMS: atom_id res chain seq x y z
N MET A 1 36.91 17.68 0.38
CA MET A 1 37.45 19.05 0.63
C MET A 1 38.45 18.95 1.77
N ALA A 2 39.57 19.63 1.66
CA ALA A 2 40.53 19.68 2.75
C ALA A 2 39.94 20.47 3.94
N GLN A 3 40.08 19.94 5.13
CA GLN A 3 39.50 20.50 6.35
C GLN A 3 40.56 21.23 7.20
N ASN A 4 40.12 22.21 7.98
CA ASN A 4 40.94 22.77 9.04
C ASN A 4 40.74 21.93 10.29
N ILE A 5 41.84 21.44 10.85
CA ILE A 5 41.80 20.62 12.06
C ILE A 5 42.64 21.27 13.17
N THR A 6 42.24 21.04 14.42
CA THR A 6 43.05 21.45 15.60
C THR A 6 43.47 20.17 16.33
N LEU A 7 44.76 19.97 16.44
CA LEU A 7 45.35 18.86 17.18
C LEU A 7 46.24 19.43 18.30
N MET A 8 46.01 19.04 19.54
CA MET A 8 46.78 19.46 20.71
C MET A 8 46.98 20.98 20.81
N GLY A 9 45.97 21.75 20.43
CA GLY A 9 46.01 23.21 20.45
C GLY A 9 46.64 23.87 19.23
N ALA A 10 47.22 23.14 18.32
CA ALA A 10 47.72 23.65 17.02
C ALA A 10 46.71 23.53 15.92
N SER A 11 46.47 24.62 15.16
CA SER A 11 45.52 24.63 14.05
C SER A 11 46.26 24.35 12.74
N TYR A 12 45.70 23.44 11.95
CA TYR A 12 46.19 23.03 10.61
C TYR A 12 45.13 23.37 9.59
N SER A 13 45.50 24.08 8.52
CA SER A 13 44.57 24.45 7.46
C SER A 13 44.71 23.53 6.27
N ASN A 14 43.59 23.30 5.59
CA ASN A 14 43.58 22.52 4.33
C ASN A 14 44.17 21.11 4.45
N VAL A 15 43.88 20.40 5.53
CA VAL A 15 44.37 19.04 5.74
C VAL A 15 43.52 18.08 4.91
N PRO A 16 44.11 17.38 3.89
CA PRO A 16 43.34 16.50 3.03
C PRO A 16 43.02 15.16 3.67
N SER A 17 43.85 14.71 4.59
CA SER A 17 43.65 13.49 5.36
C SER A 17 44.39 13.49 6.69
N VAL A 18 44.00 12.68 7.62
CA VAL A 18 44.71 12.43 8.87
C VAL A 18 45.08 10.98 8.98
N GLN A 19 46.36 10.71 9.23
CA GLN A 19 46.86 9.35 9.46
C GLN A 19 47.07 9.13 10.96
N LEU A 20 46.44 8.07 11.50
CA LEU A 20 46.63 7.66 12.88
C LEU A 20 47.30 6.29 12.95
N PRO A 21 48.22 6.07 13.90
CA PRO A 21 48.83 4.77 14.10
C PRO A 21 47.80 3.74 14.55
N LYS A 22 47.84 2.55 14.02
CA LYS A 22 47.02 1.40 14.46
C LYS A 22 47.70 0.62 15.54
N THR A 23 46.92 0.09 16.49
CA THR A 23 47.38 -0.93 17.44
C THR A 23 47.80 -2.18 16.65
N GLY A 24 49.08 -2.58 16.72
CA GLY A 24 49.61 -3.69 15.94
C GLY A 24 50.40 -3.27 14.71
N GLY A 25 50.64 -1.99 14.50
CA GLY A 25 51.45 -1.42 13.41
C GLY A 25 50.66 -0.95 12.20
N GLY A 26 51.32 -0.10 11.37
CA GLY A 26 50.67 0.58 10.25
C GLY A 26 49.87 1.81 10.64
N THR A 27 49.20 2.43 9.65
CA THR A 27 48.42 3.65 9.83
C THR A 27 46.97 3.46 9.36
N ALA A 28 46.02 4.14 9.99
CA ALA A 28 44.68 4.35 9.47
C ALA A 28 44.60 5.77 8.89
N THR A 29 44.13 5.89 7.68
CA THR A 29 43.93 7.17 7.00
C THR A 29 42.46 7.55 7.14
N PHE A 30 42.23 8.78 7.62
CA PHE A 30 40.91 9.40 7.64
C PHE A 30 40.92 10.49 6.59
N ASP A 31 40.29 10.21 5.48
CA ASP A 31 40.13 11.15 4.38
C ASP A 31 38.78 11.84 4.41
N ASP A 32 38.75 13.10 4.01
CA ASP A 32 37.51 13.73 3.56
C ASP A 32 37.21 13.23 2.14
N THR A 33 36.93 11.94 2.02
CA THR A 33 36.53 11.36 0.75
C THR A 33 35.12 11.82 0.43
N THR A 34 35.01 12.84 -0.40
CA THR A 34 33.76 13.20 -1.06
C THR A 34 33.33 12.06 -1.97
N ILE A 35 32.42 11.24 -1.51
CA ILE A 35 31.69 10.29 -2.37
C ILE A 35 30.70 11.14 -3.18
N SER A 36 31.18 11.74 -4.27
CA SER A 36 30.43 12.77 -4.99
C SER A 36 29.28 12.25 -5.85
N SER A 37 29.29 10.96 -6.22
CA SER A 37 28.31 10.43 -7.17
C SER A 37 27.19 9.60 -6.56
N ASN A 38 27.37 9.06 -5.36
CA ASN A 38 26.39 8.21 -4.64
C ASN A 38 26.24 8.59 -3.17
N ALA A 39 26.45 9.86 -2.83
CA ALA A 39 26.22 10.32 -1.47
C ALA A 39 24.73 10.23 -1.14
N ALA A 40 24.40 9.68 0.03
CA ALA A 40 23.03 9.64 0.51
C ALA A 40 22.47 11.07 0.62
N ALA A 41 21.26 11.27 0.10
CA ALA A 41 20.50 12.50 0.33
C ALA A 41 19.69 12.39 1.64
N ALA A 42 19.20 13.50 2.15
CA ALA A 42 18.31 13.48 3.33
C ALA A 42 17.06 12.59 3.11
N SER A 43 16.59 12.46 1.87
CA SER A 43 15.49 11.59 1.47
C SER A 43 15.79 10.09 1.55
N ASP A 44 17.07 9.70 1.64
CA ASP A 44 17.48 8.30 1.74
C ASP A 44 17.59 7.85 3.20
N ILE A 45 17.60 8.81 4.11
CA ILE A 45 17.78 8.60 5.56
C ILE A 45 16.42 8.74 6.24
N THR A 46 16.06 7.77 7.07
CA THR A 46 14.79 7.79 7.82
C THR A 46 14.61 9.13 8.57
N SER A 47 13.41 9.69 8.49
CA SER A 47 13.05 10.96 9.11
C SER A 47 13.43 11.01 10.61
N GLY A 48 14.09 12.08 11.00
CA GLY A 48 14.59 12.28 12.37
C GLY A 48 15.88 11.52 12.71
N LYS A 49 16.41 10.66 11.82
CA LYS A 49 17.74 10.06 11.98
C LYS A 49 18.81 11.00 11.46
N LEU A 50 19.97 10.96 12.08
CA LEU A 50 21.13 11.76 11.71
C LEU A 50 22.16 10.89 11.00
N ALA A 51 22.79 11.42 9.95
CA ALA A 51 23.92 10.79 9.28
C ALA A 51 24.95 11.86 8.87
N TYR A 52 26.22 11.49 8.91
CA TYR A 52 27.27 12.29 8.31
C TYR A 52 27.41 11.94 6.82
N VAL A 53 27.22 12.94 5.98
CA VAL A 53 27.33 12.77 4.52
C VAL A 53 28.20 13.91 3.97
N ASN A 54 29.31 13.58 3.31
CA ASN A 54 30.27 14.55 2.77
C ASN A 54 30.73 15.59 3.80
N GLY A 55 31.05 15.13 5.02
CA GLY A 55 31.54 16.03 6.09
C GLY A 55 30.45 16.89 6.73
N ALA A 56 29.20 16.76 6.34
CA ALA A 56 28.06 17.46 6.95
C ALA A 56 27.12 16.52 7.69
N LEU A 57 26.65 16.95 8.86
CA LEU A 57 25.59 16.25 9.58
C LEU A 57 24.27 16.62 8.92
N ILE A 58 23.58 15.62 8.36
CA ILE A 58 22.25 15.81 7.77
C ILE A 58 21.19 15.05 8.57
N THR A 59 20.00 15.63 8.63
CA THR A 59 18.83 15.00 9.23
C THR A 59 18.00 14.34 8.12
N GLY A 60 17.69 13.08 8.29
CA GLY A 60 16.85 12.35 7.35
C GLY A 60 15.44 12.93 7.23
N THR A 61 14.93 12.94 6.02
CA THR A 61 13.57 13.38 5.68
C THR A 61 12.70 12.24 5.12
N ASN A 62 13.29 11.04 4.94
CA ASN A 62 12.54 9.87 4.51
C ASN A 62 11.55 9.44 5.61
N SER A 63 10.29 9.75 5.42
CA SER A 63 9.20 9.41 6.36
C SER A 63 8.84 7.91 6.40
N GLY A 64 9.80 7.04 6.04
CA GLY A 64 9.60 5.61 6.13
C GLY A 64 9.22 4.94 4.80
N GLY A 65 9.88 5.34 3.72
CA GLY A 65 9.79 4.66 2.43
C GLY A 65 10.72 3.47 2.28
N GLY A 66 10.87 2.68 3.31
CA GLY A 66 11.41 1.34 3.18
C GLY A 66 10.31 0.41 2.71
N GLY A 67 10.25 0.11 1.40
CA GLY A 67 9.23 -0.71 0.78
C GLY A 67 7.84 -0.07 0.94
N SER A 68 7.25 0.44 -0.12
CA SER A 68 5.86 0.90 -0.09
C SER A 68 5.00 -0.24 0.48
N SER A 69 4.65 -0.17 1.76
CA SER A 69 3.69 -1.13 2.31
C SER A 69 2.40 -0.90 1.55
N LYS A 70 2.11 -1.82 0.64
CA LYS A 70 0.90 -1.77 -0.17
C LYS A 70 -0.28 -1.65 0.77
N ASN A 71 -1.09 -0.63 0.57
CA ASN A 71 -2.28 -0.44 1.37
C ASN A 71 -3.27 -1.57 1.06
N THR A 72 -3.52 -2.41 2.05
CA THR A 72 -4.53 -3.46 1.96
C THR A 72 -5.65 -3.13 2.93
N GLN A 73 -6.87 -3.05 2.41
CA GLN A 73 -8.06 -2.85 3.22
C GLN A 73 -9.02 -4.03 3.05
N VAL A 74 -9.61 -4.44 4.14
CA VAL A 74 -10.60 -5.53 4.19
C VAL A 74 -11.80 -5.05 4.98
N VAL A 75 -13.00 -5.26 4.43
CA VAL A 75 -14.23 -5.13 5.18
C VAL A 75 -15.02 -6.42 5.13
N GLN A 76 -15.68 -6.74 6.23
CA GLN A 76 -16.54 -7.89 6.36
C GLN A 76 -17.95 -7.43 6.75
N GLY A 77 -18.95 -8.14 6.25
CA GLY A 77 -20.34 -7.81 6.55
C GLY A 77 -21.30 -8.93 6.20
N THR A 78 -22.46 -8.91 6.80
CA THR A 78 -23.49 -9.94 6.64
C THR A 78 -24.78 -9.42 6.02
N THR A 79 -24.78 -8.17 5.52
CA THR A 79 -25.95 -7.62 4.82
C THR A 79 -26.28 -8.47 3.60
N ARG A 80 -27.52 -8.86 3.46
CA ARG A 80 -28.01 -9.79 2.44
C ARG A 80 -29.26 -9.25 1.77
N THR A 81 -29.53 -9.76 0.57
CA THR A 81 -30.74 -9.42 -0.19
C THR A 81 -31.39 -10.67 -0.78
N THR A 82 -32.71 -10.60 -0.95
CA THR A 82 -33.49 -11.55 -1.75
C THR A 82 -34.03 -10.87 -3.02
N SER A 83 -33.62 -9.63 -3.29
CA SER A 83 -34.14 -8.81 -4.38
C SER A 83 -33.76 -9.36 -5.76
N SER A 84 -34.68 -9.24 -6.72
CA SER A 84 -34.41 -9.47 -8.13
C SER A 84 -33.69 -8.31 -8.82
N THR A 85 -33.61 -7.15 -8.15
CA THR A 85 -32.83 -5.98 -8.58
C THR A 85 -31.54 -5.89 -7.77
N LEU A 86 -30.50 -5.27 -8.35
CA LEU A 86 -29.22 -5.05 -7.64
C LEU A 86 -29.45 -4.17 -6.41
N THR A 87 -29.17 -4.73 -5.25
CA THR A 87 -29.24 -4.04 -3.95
C THR A 87 -27.93 -4.27 -3.18
N ALA A 88 -27.62 -3.36 -2.29
CA ALA A 88 -26.39 -3.41 -1.51
C ALA A 88 -26.33 -4.67 -0.63
N ILE A 89 -25.22 -5.40 -0.68
CA ILE A 89 -24.89 -6.57 0.14
C ILE A 89 -23.53 -6.40 0.81
N GLY A 90 -23.31 -7.09 1.92
CA GLY A 90 -22.05 -6.99 2.66
C GLY A 90 -21.84 -5.61 3.30
N ALA A 91 -20.60 -5.33 3.67
CA ALA A 91 -20.21 -4.06 4.28
C ALA A 91 -19.77 -3.02 3.22
N GLU A 92 -19.88 -1.75 3.57
CA GLU A 92 -19.32 -0.66 2.81
C GLU A 92 -17.86 -0.41 3.25
N MET A 93 -16.97 -0.24 2.29
CA MET A 93 -15.58 0.14 2.50
C MET A 93 -15.38 1.61 2.16
N THR A 94 -14.67 2.33 3.01
CA THR A 94 -14.16 3.68 2.68
C THR A 94 -12.69 3.58 2.35
N VAL A 95 -12.29 4.03 1.15
CA VAL A 95 -10.90 4.03 0.70
C VAL A 95 -10.06 4.98 1.54
N SER A 96 -9.00 4.50 2.15
CA SER A 96 -8.16 5.30 3.05
C SER A 96 -7.11 6.15 2.33
N LYS A 97 -6.70 5.76 1.12
CA LYS A 97 -5.60 6.39 0.38
C LYS A 97 -5.89 6.38 -1.12
N THR A 98 -5.58 7.47 -1.81
CA THR A 98 -5.63 7.52 -3.28
C THR A 98 -4.54 6.62 -3.87
N GLY A 99 -4.91 5.81 -4.87
CA GLY A 99 -3.98 4.88 -5.52
C GLY A 99 -4.65 4.01 -6.58
N THR A 100 -3.88 3.06 -7.10
CA THR A 100 -4.38 2.02 -8.02
C THR A 100 -4.46 0.71 -7.25
N TYR A 101 -5.59 0.02 -7.36
CA TYR A 101 -5.90 -1.15 -6.55
C TYR A 101 -6.36 -2.34 -7.40
N ASP A 102 -6.03 -3.51 -6.92
CA ASP A 102 -6.75 -4.73 -7.28
C ASP A 102 -7.85 -4.96 -6.25
N ILE A 103 -9.07 -5.28 -6.72
CA ILE A 103 -10.27 -5.39 -5.87
C ILE A 103 -10.81 -6.82 -5.97
N TYR A 104 -11.07 -7.43 -4.82
CA TYR A 104 -11.56 -8.80 -4.70
C TYR A 104 -12.81 -8.83 -3.83
N TRP A 105 -13.81 -9.62 -4.24
CA TRP A 105 -14.93 -9.96 -3.39
C TRP A 105 -15.44 -11.35 -3.66
N SER A 106 -15.94 -11.99 -2.61
CA SER A 106 -16.67 -13.25 -2.72
C SER A 106 -18.14 -12.99 -2.40
N ALA A 107 -19.01 -13.63 -3.13
CA ALA A 107 -20.45 -13.59 -2.90
C ALA A 107 -21.02 -15.00 -2.83
N PHE A 108 -22.00 -15.17 -1.97
CA PHE A 108 -22.64 -16.44 -1.67
C PHE A 108 -24.13 -16.35 -1.86
N ARG A 109 -24.73 -17.42 -2.32
CA ARG A 109 -26.16 -17.63 -2.36
C ARG A 109 -26.55 -18.73 -1.35
N SER A 110 -27.64 -18.55 -0.62
CA SER A 110 -28.10 -19.52 0.38
C SER A 110 -28.65 -20.83 -0.18
N SER A 111 -28.80 -20.94 -1.51
CA SER A 111 -29.29 -22.15 -2.19
C SER A 111 -28.27 -22.71 -3.17
N THR A 112 -28.24 -24.03 -3.27
CA THR A 112 -27.44 -24.78 -4.25
C THR A 112 -28.20 -25.09 -5.54
N SER A 113 -29.49 -24.68 -5.66
CA SER A 113 -30.31 -24.95 -6.84
C SER A 113 -29.71 -24.31 -8.10
N SER A 114 -29.53 -25.09 -9.13
CA SER A 114 -29.05 -24.64 -10.44
C SER A 114 -30.12 -23.93 -11.29
N SER A 115 -31.37 -23.90 -10.83
CA SER A 115 -32.48 -23.28 -11.58
C SER A 115 -32.53 -21.76 -11.49
N TYR A 116 -31.67 -21.15 -10.70
CA TYR A 116 -31.68 -19.72 -10.47
C TYR A 116 -30.29 -19.12 -10.65
N THR A 117 -30.27 -17.91 -11.18
CA THR A 117 -29.05 -17.14 -11.28
C THR A 117 -28.94 -16.15 -10.15
N PHE A 118 -27.74 -15.87 -9.72
CA PHE A 118 -27.44 -14.69 -8.93
C PHE A 118 -26.36 -13.86 -9.61
N GLY A 119 -26.42 -12.56 -9.43
CA GLY A 119 -25.46 -11.63 -10.00
C GLY A 119 -24.93 -10.68 -8.96
N THR A 120 -23.66 -10.34 -9.09
CA THR A 120 -23.02 -9.32 -8.26
C THR A 120 -22.27 -8.29 -9.10
N GLN A 121 -22.18 -7.07 -8.59
CA GLN A 121 -21.46 -5.98 -9.21
C GLN A 121 -20.86 -5.08 -8.14
N LEU A 122 -19.66 -4.56 -8.39
CA LEU A 122 -19.06 -3.52 -7.55
C LEU A 122 -19.69 -2.18 -7.86
N TYR A 123 -19.90 -1.38 -6.83
CA TYR A 123 -20.31 0.02 -6.91
C TYR A 123 -19.27 0.88 -6.21
N ILE A 124 -18.94 2.02 -6.83
CA ILE A 124 -18.07 3.06 -6.29
C ILE A 124 -18.91 4.32 -6.20
N ASP A 125 -19.01 4.91 -5.02
CA ASP A 125 -19.83 6.10 -4.72
C ASP A 125 -21.28 5.97 -5.23
N GLY A 126 -21.85 4.79 -5.10
CA GLY A 126 -23.23 4.50 -5.54
C GLY A 126 -23.40 4.27 -7.05
N SER A 127 -22.33 4.33 -7.84
CA SER A 127 -22.35 4.09 -9.29
C SER A 127 -21.76 2.72 -9.62
N ALA A 128 -22.39 1.99 -10.55
CA ALA A 128 -21.93 0.69 -11.00
C ALA A 128 -20.53 0.78 -11.64
N HIS A 129 -19.64 -0.10 -11.25
CA HIS A 129 -18.28 -0.18 -11.78
C HIS A 129 -18.01 -1.58 -12.34
N GLY A 130 -17.47 -1.64 -13.55
CA GLY A 130 -17.23 -2.90 -14.25
C GLY A 130 -18.50 -3.62 -14.69
N THR A 131 -18.36 -4.86 -15.09
CA THR A 131 -19.46 -5.70 -15.59
C THR A 131 -20.11 -6.46 -14.44
N GLN A 132 -21.43 -6.64 -14.49
CA GLN A 132 -22.10 -7.53 -13.56
C GLN A 132 -21.70 -8.98 -13.83
N ASN A 133 -21.22 -9.68 -12.81
CA ASN A 133 -20.99 -11.12 -12.85
C ASN A 133 -22.27 -11.88 -12.52
N THR A 134 -22.59 -12.90 -13.33
CA THR A 134 -23.77 -13.75 -13.14
C THR A 134 -23.35 -15.22 -13.08
N SER A 135 -23.87 -15.96 -12.12
CA SER A 135 -23.64 -17.42 -11.97
C SER A 135 -24.95 -18.18 -11.97
N TRP A 136 -24.96 -19.32 -12.68
CA TRP A 136 -26.13 -20.21 -12.81
C TRP A 136 -26.10 -21.41 -11.85
N SER A 137 -24.93 -22.01 -11.69
CA SER A 137 -24.82 -23.32 -11.03
C SER A 137 -24.11 -23.29 -9.68
N ASN A 138 -23.35 -22.25 -9.41
CA ASN A 138 -22.55 -22.17 -8.21
C ASN A 138 -23.22 -21.28 -7.17
N HIS A 139 -23.19 -21.69 -5.92
CA HIS A 139 -23.61 -20.85 -4.82
C HIS A 139 -22.53 -19.89 -4.31
N VAL A 140 -21.36 -19.90 -4.98
CA VAL A 140 -20.21 -19.02 -4.68
C VAL A 140 -19.75 -18.33 -5.95
N GLN A 141 -19.50 -17.03 -5.88
CA GLN A 141 -18.79 -16.26 -6.88
C GLN A 141 -17.55 -15.64 -6.25
N ASN A 142 -16.39 -15.83 -6.87
CA ASN A 142 -15.17 -15.09 -6.57
C ASN A 142 -14.92 -14.11 -7.72
N ASN A 143 -14.77 -12.85 -7.38
CA ASN A 143 -14.68 -11.76 -8.35
C ASN A 143 -13.39 -10.98 -8.13
N HIS A 144 -12.83 -10.48 -9.22
CA HIS A 144 -11.59 -9.73 -9.22
C HIS A 144 -11.64 -8.62 -10.29
N LEU A 145 -11.30 -7.41 -9.91
CA LEU A 145 -11.03 -6.29 -10.80
C LEU A 145 -9.59 -5.83 -10.62
N THR A 146 -8.90 -5.61 -11.72
CA THR A 146 -7.48 -5.24 -11.71
C THR A 146 -7.31 -3.76 -12.03
N SER A 147 -6.32 -3.12 -11.39
CA SER A 147 -5.85 -1.78 -11.73
C SER A 147 -6.95 -0.70 -11.69
N VAL A 148 -7.81 -0.75 -10.69
CA VAL A 148 -8.85 0.26 -10.48
C VAL A 148 -8.24 1.47 -9.79
N SER A 149 -8.36 2.65 -10.40
CA SER A 149 -7.94 3.90 -9.76
C SER A 149 -9.00 4.34 -8.75
N LEU A 150 -8.58 4.50 -7.49
CA LEU A 150 -9.43 4.93 -6.39
C LEU A 150 -8.88 6.18 -5.74
N THR A 151 -9.77 7.04 -5.27
CA THR A 151 -9.44 8.24 -4.50
C THR A 151 -9.79 8.03 -3.03
N ALA A 152 -9.00 8.60 -2.13
CA ALA A 152 -9.31 8.57 -0.70
C ALA A 152 -10.73 9.09 -0.44
N ASN A 153 -11.41 8.45 0.52
CA ASN A 153 -12.80 8.68 0.92
C ASN A 153 -13.87 8.15 -0.05
N GLN A 154 -13.53 7.61 -1.23
CA GLN A 154 -14.51 6.89 -2.04
C GLN A 154 -15.08 5.69 -1.29
N LYS A 155 -16.36 5.41 -1.56
CA LYS A 155 -17.10 4.32 -0.92
C LYS A 155 -17.31 3.18 -1.90
N LEU A 156 -16.83 2.00 -1.53
CA LEU A 156 -16.98 0.79 -2.29
C LEU A 156 -18.00 -0.12 -1.62
N ARG A 157 -18.90 -0.69 -2.41
CA ARG A 157 -19.85 -1.68 -1.92
C ARG A 157 -20.21 -2.67 -3.00
N VAL A 158 -20.39 -3.93 -2.62
CA VAL A 158 -20.92 -4.95 -3.52
C VAL A 158 -22.43 -4.88 -3.54
N TYR A 159 -23.00 -4.93 -4.73
CA TYR A 159 -24.44 -5.06 -4.97
C TYR A 159 -24.72 -6.44 -5.52
N GLY A 160 -25.82 -7.03 -5.09
CA GLY A 160 -26.25 -8.35 -5.50
C GLY A 160 -27.71 -8.42 -5.85
N ARG A 161 -28.06 -9.38 -6.71
CA ARG A 161 -29.46 -9.73 -7.02
C ARG A 161 -29.62 -11.22 -7.18
N GLU A 162 -30.83 -11.71 -6.92
CA GLU A 162 -31.26 -13.07 -7.18
C GLU A 162 -32.38 -13.08 -8.23
N SER A 163 -32.35 -13.99 -9.19
CA SER A 163 -33.22 -13.91 -10.39
C SER A 163 -34.72 -14.09 -10.11
N ARG A 164 -35.10 -14.64 -8.99
CA ARG A 164 -36.51 -14.89 -8.65
C ARG A 164 -37.07 -14.11 -7.44
N GLY A 165 -36.20 -13.48 -6.67
CA GLY A 165 -36.66 -12.50 -5.67
C GLY A 165 -37.53 -13.03 -4.55
N SER A 166 -37.32 -14.22 -3.96
CA SER A 166 -38.20 -14.61 -2.88
C SER A 166 -37.72 -15.61 -1.83
N SER A 167 -36.91 -16.59 -2.16
CA SER A 167 -36.65 -17.68 -1.21
C SER A 167 -35.21 -17.80 -0.77
N TYR A 168 -34.30 -17.23 -1.54
CA TYR A 168 -32.88 -17.38 -1.32
C TYR A 168 -32.21 -16.00 -1.24
N TYR A 169 -31.34 -15.85 -0.29
CA TYR A 169 -30.60 -14.59 -0.13
C TYR A 169 -29.19 -14.70 -0.68
N ILE A 170 -28.67 -13.54 -1.08
CA ILE A 170 -27.27 -13.34 -1.49
C ILE A 170 -26.62 -12.43 -0.48
N TYR A 171 -25.36 -12.68 -0.19
CA TYR A 171 -24.51 -11.82 0.64
C TYR A 171 -23.06 -11.85 0.15
N ALA A 172 -22.33 -10.78 0.41
CA ALA A 172 -20.90 -10.69 0.18
C ALA A 172 -20.19 -10.51 1.54
N PRO A 173 -19.63 -11.59 2.10
CA PRO A 173 -19.06 -11.53 3.44
C PRO A 173 -17.77 -10.71 3.50
N MET A 174 -17.08 -10.53 2.37
CA MET A 174 -15.77 -9.89 2.32
C MET A 174 -15.58 -9.08 1.04
N LEU A 175 -15.04 -7.88 1.20
CA LEU A 175 -14.50 -7.03 0.14
C LEU A 175 -13.07 -6.64 0.52
N VAL A 176 -12.13 -6.83 -0.38
CA VAL A 176 -10.70 -6.57 -0.20
C VAL A 176 -10.19 -5.67 -1.31
N ILE A 177 -9.39 -4.68 -0.97
CA ILE A 177 -8.58 -3.92 -1.93
C ILE A 177 -7.10 -4.04 -1.57
N VAL A 178 -6.25 -4.17 -2.58
CA VAL A 178 -4.79 -4.27 -2.45
C VAL A 178 -4.16 -3.25 -3.39
N GLU A 179 -3.40 -2.30 -2.83
CA GLU A 179 -2.66 -1.30 -3.62
C GLU A 179 -1.58 -2.00 -4.48
N LYS A 180 -1.42 -1.56 -5.71
CA LYS A 180 -0.43 -2.11 -6.68
C LYS A 180 0.97 -1.54 -6.50
#